data_c8d9d7fe6c9e13506e74c57b28a391fa
#
_entry.id   c8d9d7fe6c9e13506e74c57b28a391fa
#
_cell.length_a   1.000
_cell.length_b   1.000
_cell.length_c   1.000
_cell.angle_alpha   90.00
_cell.angle_beta   90.00
_cell.angle_gamma   90.00
#
_symmetry.space_group_name_H-M   'P 1'
#
loop_
_entity.id
_entity.type
_entity.pdbx_description
1 polymer ?
#
loop_
_entity_poly.entity_id
_entity_poly.type
_entity_poly.pdbx_seq_one_letter_code
_entity_poly.pdbx_strand_id
1 'polypeptide(L)'
;MSNVLICEDDAFLAADLSMSVEGAGHTVQGIYANARDALQAASDATPDVAIIDLELADGHTGSGIAQTLQAMGVKVIVLSGHPNVGAGLGTVPHTYAAKPVSPAMVDFLLNPTSTPSTAIHAKFAGASQAIA
;
A
#
# COMPACT_ATOMS: atom_id res chain seq x y z
N MET A 1 -16.66 1.95 -0.34
CA MET A 1 -15.88 1.07 -1.21
C MET A 1 -14.89 1.90 -2.02
N SER A 2 -13.64 1.47 -2.05
CA SER A 2 -12.59 2.20 -2.75
C SER A 2 -12.05 1.39 -3.92
N ASN A 3 -11.52 2.09 -4.91
CA ASN A 3 -10.76 1.48 -5.98
C ASN A 3 -9.29 1.46 -5.56
N VAL A 4 -8.71 0.27 -5.53
CA VAL A 4 -7.36 0.04 -5.00
C VAL A 4 -6.44 -0.38 -6.13
N LEU A 5 -5.35 0.33 -6.28
CA LEU A 5 -4.26 -0.05 -7.19
C LEU A 5 -3.21 -0.78 -6.38
N ILE A 6 -2.73 -1.91 -6.89
CA ILE A 6 -1.70 -2.71 -6.23
C ILE A 6 -0.43 -2.66 -7.08
N CYS A 7 0.69 -2.35 -6.47
CA CYS A 7 2.00 -2.36 -7.11
C CYS A 7 2.88 -3.37 -6.38
N GLU A 8 3.03 -4.56 -6.96
CA GLU A 8 3.73 -5.69 -6.37
C GLU A 8 4.26 -6.59 -7.48
N ASP A 9 5.53 -6.90 -7.46
CA ASP A 9 6.16 -7.71 -8.50
C ASP A 9 6.10 -9.23 -8.25
N ASP A 10 5.81 -9.65 -7.03
CA ASP A 10 5.63 -11.06 -6.71
C ASP A 10 4.17 -11.45 -7.00
N ALA A 11 3.97 -12.36 -7.95
CA ALA A 11 2.63 -12.73 -8.39
C ALA A 11 1.79 -13.38 -7.28
N PHE A 12 2.40 -14.13 -6.38
CA PHE A 12 1.68 -14.75 -5.27
C PHE A 12 1.26 -13.72 -4.24
N LEU A 13 2.14 -12.80 -3.90
CA LEU A 13 1.82 -11.74 -2.96
C LEU A 13 0.76 -10.81 -3.54
N ALA A 14 0.85 -10.51 -4.83
CA ALA A 14 -0.15 -9.69 -5.50
C ALA A 14 -1.53 -10.35 -5.47
N ALA A 15 -1.60 -11.66 -5.71
CA ALA A 15 -2.84 -12.40 -5.65
C ALA A 15 -3.43 -12.39 -4.25
N ASP A 16 -2.61 -12.64 -3.22
CA ASP A 16 -3.05 -12.59 -1.84
C ASP A 16 -3.58 -11.21 -1.45
N LEU A 17 -2.87 -10.16 -1.84
CA LEU A 17 -3.32 -8.79 -1.57
C LEU A 17 -4.65 -8.52 -2.26
N SER A 18 -4.79 -8.94 -3.51
CA SER A 18 -6.02 -8.75 -4.27
C SER A 18 -7.20 -9.40 -3.55
N MET A 19 -7.04 -10.63 -3.09
CA MET A 19 -8.08 -11.34 -2.37
C MET A 19 -8.43 -10.63 -1.05
N SER A 20 -7.43 -10.14 -0.34
CA SER A 20 -7.64 -9.45 0.92
C SER A 20 -8.36 -8.12 0.72
N VAL A 21 -8.02 -7.39 -0.34
CA VAL A 21 -8.68 -6.13 -0.69
C VAL A 21 -10.15 -6.36 -0.99
N GLU A 22 -10.43 -7.37 -1.80
CA GLU A 22 -11.82 -7.70 -2.17
C GLU A 22 -12.59 -8.21 -0.96
N GLY A 23 -11.94 -9.01 -0.11
CA GLY A 23 -12.54 -9.48 1.13
C GLY A 23 -12.87 -8.36 2.11
N ALA A 24 -12.15 -7.25 2.02
CA ALA A 24 -12.40 -6.06 2.84
C ALA A 24 -13.50 -5.16 2.26
N GLY A 25 -14.10 -5.53 1.13
CA GLY A 25 -15.20 -4.79 0.53
C GLY A 25 -14.78 -3.74 -0.50
N HIS A 26 -13.55 -3.82 -0.99
CA HIS A 26 -13.04 -2.86 -1.97
C HIS A 26 -12.81 -3.53 -3.33
N THR A 27 -12.58 -2.71 -4.35
CA THR A 27 -12.34 -3.20 -5.72
C THR A 27 -10.88 -3.05 -6.07
N VAL A 28 -10.28 -4.10 -6.61
CA VAL A 28 -8.93 -4.02 -7.16
C VAL A 28 -9.01 -3.43 -8.55
N GLN A 29 -8.47 -2.24 -8.72
CA GLN A 29 -8.46 -1.54 -10.00
C GLN A 29 -7.46 -2.16 -10.97
N GLY A 30 -6.32 -2.62 -10.45
CA GLY A 30 -5.29 -3.29 -11.24
C GLY A 30 -4.10 -3.66 -10.39
N ILE A 31 -3.28 -4.56 -10.92
CA ILE A 31 -2.05 -5.04 -10.30
C ILE A 31 -0.91 -4.79 -11.28
N TYR A 32 0.14 -4.14 -10.80
CA TYR A 32 1.27 -3.74 -11.64
C TYR A 32 2.58 -4.16 -10.98
N ALA A 33 3.52 -4.62 -11.79
CA ALA A 33 4.80 -5.15 -11.29
C ALA A 33 5.92 -4.10 -11.27
N ASN A 34 5.68 -2.92 -11.84
CA ASN A 34 6.70 -1.88 -11.93
C ASN A 34 6.08 -0.50 -11.84
N ALA A 35 6.95 0.49 -11.59
CA ALA A 35 6.54 1.87 -11.40
C ALA A 35 5.87 2.46 -12.64
N ARG A 36 6.45 2.22 -13.79
CA ARG A 36 5.99 2.80 -15.04
C ARG A 36 4.54 2.45 -15.32
N ASP A 37 4.22 1.16 -15.23
CA ASP A 37 2.87 0.68 -15.54
C ASP A 37 1.87 1.15 -14.49
N ALA A 38 2.28 1.15 -13.23
CA ALA A 38 1.42 1.61 -12.14
C ALA A 38 1.07 3.10 -12.30
N LEU A 39 2.05 3.93 -12.62
CA LEU A 39 1.83 5.36 -12.77
C LEU A 39 0.99 5.67 -14.01
N GLN A 40 1.20 4.92 -15.10
CA GLN A 40 0.37 5.05 -16.29
C GLN A 40 -1.08 4.73 -15.98
N ALA A 41 -1.31 3.63 -15.28
CA ALA A 41 -2.66 3.23 -14.89
C ALA A 41 -3.33 4.27 -13.99
N ALA A 42 -2.60 4.82 -13.04
CA ALA A 42 -3.12 5.85 -12.15
C ALA A 42 -3.45 7.15 -12.91
N SER A 43 -2.67 7.45 -13.93
CA SER A 43 -2.93 8.62 -14.79
C SER A 43 -4.20 8.42 -15.62
N ASP A 44 -4.43 7.20 -16.09
CA ASP A 44 -5.62 6.88 -16.89
C ASP A 44 -6.89 6.85 -16.03
N ALA A 45 -6.79 6.32 -14.82
CA ALA A 45 -7.89 6.25 -13.87
C ALA A 45 -7.34 6.33 -12.45
N THR A 46 -7.49 7.47 -11.80
CA THR A 46 -6.91 7.71 -10.48
C THR A 46 -7.57 6.82 -9.43
N PRO A 47 -6.80 5.97 -8.74
CA PRO A 47 -7.36 5.14 -7.68
C PRO A 47 -7.64 5.96 -6.42
N ASP A 48 -8.43 5.40 -5.52
CA ASP A 48 -8.65 6.01 -4.21
C ASP A 48 -7.48 5.69 -3.27
N VAL A 49 -6.96 4.46 -3.39
CA VAL A 49 -5.89 3.94 -2.53
C VAL A 49 -4.89 3.20 -3.40
N ALA A 50 -3.62 3.29 -3.07
CA ALA A 50 -2.57 2.49 -3.69
C ALA A 50 -1.81 1.73 -2.62
N ILE A 51 -1.64 0.43 -2.82
CA ILE A 51 -0.80 -0.41 -1.98
C ILE A 51 0.48 -0.69 -2.76
N ILE A 52 1.59 -0.25 -2.24
CA ILE A 52 2.86 -0.23 -2.97
C ILE A 52 3.92 -1.02 -2.23
N ASP A 53 4.52 -2.00 -2.92
CA ASP A 53 5.74 -2.64 -2.46
C ASP A 53 6.90 -1.68 -2.73
N LEU A 54 7.72 -1.40 -1.73
CA LEU A 54 8.89 -0.55 -1.91
C LEU A 54 10.01 -1.21 -2.71
N GLU A 55 9.94 -2.52 -2.88
CA GLU A 55 10.97 -3.30 -3.57
C GLU A 55 10.42 -3.88 -4.86
N LEU A 56 10.28 -3.03 -5.86
CA LEU A 56 9.70 -3.43 -7.13
C LEU A 56 10.73 -3.98 -8.13
N ALA A 57 10.24 -4.63 -9.20
CA ALA A 57 11.07 -5.28 -10.20
C ALA A 57 12.05 -4.33 -10.90
N ASP A 58 11.70 -3.06 -11.02
CA ASP A 58 12.55 -2.05 -11.64
C ASP A 58 13.41 -1.28 -10.63
N GLY A 59 13.71 -1.92 -9.51
CA GLY A 59 14.57 -1.37 -8.48
C GLY A 59 13.80 -0.63 -7.39
N HIS A 60 14.49 0.24 -6.67
CA HIS A 60 13.91 0.96 -5.54
C HIS A 60 13.08 2.15 -5.97
N THR A 61 12.04 1.91 -6.77
CA THR A 61 11.19 2.97 -7.30
C THR A 61 9.91 3.18 -6.50
N GLY A 62 9.66 2.34 -5.49
CA GLY A 62 8.44 2.43 -4.69
C GLY A 62 8.23 3.79 -4.03
N SER A 63 9.30 4.41 -3.52
CA SER A 63 9.21 5.72 -2.91
C SER A 63 8.83 6.80 -3.92
N GLY A 64 9.35 6.73 -5.13
CA GLY A 64 9.00 7.66 -6.20
C GLY A 64 7.55 7.53 -6.62
N ILE A 65 7.05 6.29 -6.70
CA ILE A 65 5.63 6.05 -6.97
C ILE A 65 4.77 6.66 -5.86
N ALA A 66 5.17 6.43 -4.60
CA ALA A 66 4.43 6.95 -3.46
C ALA A 66 4.32 8.47 -3.50
N GLN A 67 5.41 9.15 -3.81
CA GLN A 67 5.41 10.60 -3.93
C GLN A 67 4.44 11.08 -5.02
N THR A 68 4.51 10.47 -6.18
CA THR A 68 3.67 10.86 -7.32
C THR A 68 2.20 10.62 -7.02
N LEU A 69 1.86 9.46 -6.49
CA LEU A 69 0.46 9.12 -6.18
C LEU A 69 -0.09 10.00 -5.07
N GLN A 70 0.71 10.29 -4.06
CA GLN A 70 0.29 11.17 -2.98
C GLN A 70 -0.01 12.57 -3.52
N ALA A 71 0.79 13.06 -4.45
CA ALA A 71 0.56 14.35 -5.08
C ALA A 71 -0.73 14.37 -5.92
N MET A 72 -1.19 13.19 -6.38
CA MET A 72 -2.45 13.04 -7.11
C MET A 72 -3.66 12.92 -6.16
N GLY A 73 -3.45 12.94 -4.87
CA GLY A 73 -4.52 12.79 -3.88
C GLY A 73 -4.85 11.35 -3.52
N VAL A 74 -4.02 10.40 -3.92
CA VAL A 74 -4.22 8.99 -3.62
C VAL A 74 -3.72 8.68 -2.21
N LYS A 75 -4.50 7.92 -1.45
CA LYS A 75 -4.04 7.43 -0.16
C LYS A 75 -3.01 6.32 -0.41
N VAL A 76 -1.82 6.47 0.16
CA VAL A 76 -0.71 5.55 -0.09
C VAL A 76 -0.50 4.64 1.11
N ILE A 77 -0.48 3.33 0.84
CA ILE A 77 -0.10 2.29 1.81
C ILE A 77 1.16 1.63 1.27
N VAL A 78 2.20 1.61 2.08
CA VAL A 78 3.51 1.11 1.68
C VAL A 78 3.82 -0.18 2.41
N LEU A 79 4.21 -1.21 1.67
CA LEU A 79 4.61 -2.49 2.23
C LEU A 79 6.10 -2.71 2.04
N SER A 80 6.76 -3.27 3.04
CA SER A 80 8.18 -3.61 2.95
C SER A 80 8.52 -4.77 3.89
N GLY A 81 9.45 -5.60 3.44
CA GLY A 81 10.04 -6.65 4.27
C GLY A 81 11.27 -6.19 5.03
N HIS A 82 11.72 -4.96 4.81
CA HIS A 82 12.94 -4.42 5.42
C HIS A 82 12.61 -3.23 6.32
N PRO A 83 13.18 -3.19 7.53
CA PRO A 83 12.80 -2.16 8.51
C PRO A 83 13.23 -0.74 8.15
N ASN A 84 14.21 -0.58 7.26
CA ASN A 84 14.79 0.74 6.97
C ASN A 84 14.35 1.35 5.65
N VAL A 85 13.45 0.71 4.91
CA VAL A 85 13.13 1.16 3.56
C VAL A 85 12.28 2.43 3.54
N GLY A 86 11.56 2.69 4.61
CA GLY A 86 10.74 3.89 4.71
C GLY A 86 11.52 5.20 4.69
N ALA A 87 12.83 5.15 4.91
CA ALA A 87 13.67 6.36 4.92
C ALA A 87 13.63 7.12 3.59
N GLY A 88 13.42 6.41 2.48
CA GLY A 88 13.34 7.05 1.16
C GLY A 88 12.06 7.85 0.93
N LEU A 89 11.06 7.70 1.77
CA LEU A 89 9.80 8.41 1.64
C LEU A 89 9.86 9.81 2.23
N GLY A 90 10.79 10.06 3.14
CA GLY A 90 10.91 11.37 3.76
C GLY A 90 9.61 11.80 4.43
N THR A 91 9.10 12.96 3.99
CA THR A 91 7.87 13.52 4.55
C THR A 91 6.62 13.17 3.74
N VAL A 92 6.70 12.27 2.79
CA VAL A 92 5.53 11.87 1.99
C VAL A 92 4.50 11.21 2.90
N PRO A 93 3.27 11.73 2.98
CA PRO A 93 2.24 11.10 3.78
C PRO A 93 1.94 9.69 3.27
N HIS A 94 2.01 8.72 4.15
CA HIS A 94 1.76 7.33 3.83
C HIS A 94 1.45 6.53 5.07
N THR A 95 0.92 5.33 4.88
CA THR A 95 0.77 4.33 5.93
C THR A 95 1.75 3.20 5.63
N TYR A 96 2.52 2.80 6.61
CA TYR A 96 3.51 1.74 6.45
C TYR A 96 3.04 0.45 7.10
N ALA A 97 3.25 -0.68 6.44
CA ALA A 97 3.03 -1.99 7.03
C ALA A 97 4.16 -2.93 6.63
N ALA A 98 4.57 -3.77 7.58
CA ALA A 98 5.61 -4.75 7.35
C ALA A 98 5.04 -6.01 6.71
N LYS A 99 5.79 -6.59 5.77
CA LYS A 99 5.44 -7.89 5.20
C LYS A 99 5.79 -9.00 6.19
N PRO A 100 5.06 -10.10 6.19
CA PRO A 100 3.86 -10.39 5.40
C PRO A 100 2.63 -9.70 5.99
N VAL A 101 1.66 -9.37 5.11
CA VAL A 101 0.43 -8.67 5.52
C VAL A 101 -0.70 -9.68 5.58
N SER A 102 -1.38 -9.75 6.71
CA SER A 102 -2.54 -10.62 6.86
C SER A 102 -3.80 -9.98 6.27
N PRO A 103 -4.83 -10.77 5.95
CA PRO A 103 -6.12 -10.20 5.54
C PRO A 103 -6.70 -9.23 6.57
N ALA A 104 -6.53 -9.54 7.85
CA ALA A 104 -7.01 -8.66 8.92
C ALA A 104 -6.29 -7.32 8.90
N MET A 105 -5.00 -7.32 8.62
CA MET A 105 -4.23 -6.09 8.50
C MET A 105 -4.67 -5.26 7.30
N VAL A 106 -4.89 -5.90 6.17
CA VAL A 106 -5.39 -5.21 4.98
C VAL A 106 -6.75 -4.57 5.26
N ASP A 107 -7.64 -5.29 5.89
CA ASP A 107 -8.94 -4.75 6.29
C ASP A 107 -8.78 -3.53 7.19
N PHE A 108 -7.93 -3.62 8.19
CA PHE A 108 -7.66 -2.49 9.09
C PHE A 108 -7.12 -1.27 8.34
N LEU A 109 -6.19 -1.49 7.41
CA LEU A 109 -5.57 -0.39 6.65
C LEU A 109 -6.55 0.28 5.70
N LEU A 110 -7.46 -0.49 5.11
CA LEU A 110 -8.43 0.03 4.14
C LEU A 110 -9.69 0.57 4.81
N ASN A 111 -10.01 0.10 6.01
CA ASN A 111 -11.20 0.50 6.74
C ASN A 111 -10.82 1.05 8.12
N PRO A 112 -10.09 2.16 8.19
CA PRO A 112 -9.55 2.66 9.46
C PRO A 112 -10.62 3.13 10.45
N THR A 113 -11.86 3.30 9.99
CA THR A 113 -12.98 3.64 10.89
C THR A 113 -13.50 2.43 11.64
N SER A 114 -13.14 1.22 11.20
CA SER A 114 -13.40 0.01 11.97
C SER A 114 -12.64 0.14 13.29
N THR A 115 -13.28 -0.17 14.40
CA THR A 115 -12.61 -0.04 15.69
C THR A 115 -11.44 -1.02 15.73
N PRO A 116 -10.20 -0.57 15.57
CA PRO A 116 -9.07 -1.47 15.67
C PRO A 116 -8.91 -1.89 17.12
N SER A 117 -8.51 -3.13 17.32
CA SER A 117 -8.13 -3.53 18.65
C SER A 117 -6.85 -2.78 19.03
N THR A 118 -6.70 -2.47 20.31
CA THR A 118 -5.48 -1.85 20.81
C THR A 118 -4.26 -2.71 20.48
N ALA A 119 -4.44 -4.02 20.50
CA ALA A 119 -3.35 -4.95 20.18
C ALA A 119 -2.86 -4.79 18.73
N ILE A 120 -3.76 -4.64 17.77
CA ILE A 120 -3.39 -4.43 16.39
C ILE A 120 -2.67 -3.09 16.25
N HIS A 121 -3.20 -2.06 16.86
CA HIS A 121 -2.59 -0.75 16.78
C HIS A 121 -1.19 -0.74 17.39
N ALA A 122 -1.03 -1.34 18.55
CA ALA A 122 0.27 -1.45 19.21
C ALA A 122 1.28 -2.25 18.39
N LYS A 123 0.81 -3.27 17.69
CA LYS A 123 1.66 -4.10 16.84
C LYS A 123 2.29 -3.31 15.71
N PHE A 124 1.61 -2.30 15.23
CA PHE A 124 2.09 -1.45 14.14
C PHE A 124 2.70 -0.14 14.63
N ALA A 125 2.66 0.13 15.89
CA ALA A 125 3.07 1.44 16.42
C ALA A 125 4.49 1.82 16.01
N GLY A 126 5.42 0.87 16.08
CA GLY A 126 6.82 1.12 15.71
C GLY A 126 7.02 1.32 14.21
N ALA A 127 6.15 0.75 13.39
CA ALA A 127 6.28 0.80 11.93
C ALA A 127 5.33 1.80 11.31
N SER A 128 4.43 2.38 12.07
CA SER A 128 3.32 3.14 11.55
C SER A 128 3.33 4.60 11.97
N GLN A 129 4.50 5.17 12.08
CA GLN A 129 4.65 6.59 12.39
C GLN A 129 3.81 7.45 11.47
N ALA A 130 3.63 6.99 10.25
CA ALA A 130 2.91 7.72 9.24
C ALA A 130 1.40 7.70 9.42
N ILE A 131 0.88 6.88 10.32
CA ILE A 131 -0.55 6.80 10.55
C ILE A 131 -1.05 7.98 11.41
N ALA A 132 -0.16 8.67 11.99
CA ALA A 132 -0.52 9.78 12.88
C ALA A 132 -1.52 10.76 12.27
#